data_05c807a307f2306ff005c218fae273ed
#
_entry.id   05c807a307f2306ff005c218fae273ed
#
_cell.length_a   1.000
_cell.length_b   1.000
_cell.length_c   1.000
_cell.angle_alpha   90.00
_cell.angle_beta   90.00
_cell.angle_gamma   90.00
#
_symmetry.space_group_name_H-M   'P 1'
#
loop_
_entity.id
_entity.type
_entity.pdbx_description
1 polymer ?
#
loop_
_entity_poly.entity_id
_entity_poly.type
_entity_poly.pdbx_seq_one_letter_code
_entity_poly.pdbx_strand_id
1 'polypeptide(L)'
;MRMARIVVVGMLCIAAAASAQTAEELVAKNLQARGGVEKIKAVNTLKMSGKVYVGINAEFSQEQKRANMIRQNFTVQGMTEIEAYDGSVGWKISPFEGRKDAEMLGEDDMRNLVEDADIDGPLADYQAKGNKVEYLGHDLVDGDDAYKLKVTLKNGDVVYYYLDPDTYLEIKTEKQQFIRGSVRESEELLGSYKQVSGVYYPYSIEAGTKGSGDHARYTIDSVVVNTPIEDSYFKMPAAKK
;
A
#
# COMPACT_ATOMS: atom_id res chain seq x y z
N MET A 1 -73.16 -28.73 23.77
CA MET A 1 -72.49 -27.76 22.90
C MET A 1 -71.12 -27.46 23.50
N ARG A 2 -70.02 -27.99 22.95
CA ARG A 2 -68.64 -27.74 23.40
C ARG A 2 -68.01 -26.73 22.42
N MET A 3 -67.71 -25.53 22.91
CA MET A 3 -66.98 -24.52 22.16
C MET A 3 -65.49 -24.86 22.10
N ALA A 4 -64.94 -25.12 20.95
CA ALA A 4 -63.53 -25.24 20.70
C ALA A 4 -62.89 -23.86 20.63
N ARG A 5 -61.91 -23.55 21.53
CA ARG A 5 -61.07 -22.37 21.46
C ARG A 5 -59.89 -22.64 20.53
N ILE A 6 -59.84 -21.96 19.43
CA ILE A 6 -58.68 -21.94 18.51
C ILE A 6 -57.67 -20.95 19.08
N VAL A 7 -56.51 -21.46 19.54
CA VAL A 7 -55.34 -20.62 19.89
C VAL A 7 -54.51 -20.43 18.62
N VAL A 8 -54.50 -19.23 18.08
CA VAL A 8 -53.57 -18.84 16.98
C VAL A 8 -52.25 -18.44 17.62
N VAL A 9 -51.25 -19.29 17.48
CA VAL A 9 -49.86 -18.98 17.86
C VAL A 9 -49.25 -18.17 16.71
N GLY A 10 -49.15 -16.86 16.90
CA GLY A 10 -48.43 -15.98 15.96
C GLY A 10 -46.94 -16.21 16.05
N MET A 11 -46.35 -16.79 15.00
CA MET A 11 -44.91 -16.99 14.88
C MET A 11 -44.26 -15.65 14.46
N LEU A 12 -43.65 -14.97 15.43
CA LEU A 12 -42.89 -13.73 15.20
C LEU A 12 -41.56 -14.10 14.56
N CYS A 13 -41.44 -13.99 13.23
CA CYS A 13 -40.18 -14.08 12.51
C CYS A 13 -39.35 -12.81 12.79
N ILE A 14 -38.43 -12.86 13.72
CA ILE A 14 -37.38 -11.84 13.88
C ILE A 14 -36.41 -12.05 12.71
N ALA A 15 -36.55 -11.26 11.64
CA ALA A 15 -35.54 -11.13 10.63
C ALA A 15 -34.34 -10.42 11.27
N ALA A 16 -33.31 -11.17 11.61
CA ALA A 16 -32.00 -10.61 11.89
C ALA A 16 -31.54 -9.92 10.59
N ALA A 17 -31.61 -8.58 10.55
CA ALA A 17 -30.95 -7.80 9.52
C ALA A 17 -29.46 -8.06 9.72
N ALA A 18 -28.87 -8.96 8.92
CA ALA A 18 -27.43 -9.03 8.78
C ALA A 18 -27.01 -7.65 8.28
N SER A 19 -26.38 -6.85 9.14
CA SER A 19 -25.78 -5.57 8.73
C SER A 19 -24.76 -5.92 7.66
N ALA A 20 -25.06 -5.55 6.42
CA ALA A 20 -24.09 -5.70 5.34
C ALA A 20 -22.88 -4.83 5.70
N GLN A 21 -21.70 -5.43 5.68
CA GLN A 21 -20.45 -4.75 6.00
C GLN A 21 -20.24 -3.60 5.00
N THR A 22 -19.91 -2.41 5.50
CA THR A 22 -19.71 -1.24 4.63
C THR A 22 -18.23 -1.01 4.30
N ALA A 23 -17.95 -0.22 3.28
CA ALA A 23 -16.58 0.18 2.94
C ALA A 23 -15.92 0.93 4.10
N GLU A 24 -16.67 1.84 4.75
CA GLU A 24 -16.19 2.62 5.90
C GLU A 24 -15.81 1.74 7.08
N GLU A 25 -16.63 0.71 7.38
CA GLU A 25 -16.35 -0.24 8.46
C GLU A 25 -15.08 -1.05 8.18
N LEU A 26 -14.89 -1.51 6.92
CA LEU A 26 -13.70 -2.26 6.53
C LEU A 26 -12.44 -1.40 6.58
N VAL A 27 -12.51 -0.15 6.11
CA VAL A 27 -11.40 0.80 6.25
C VAL A 27 -11.07 1.05 7.72
N ALA A 28 -12.08 1.27 8.57
CA ALA A 28 -11.85 1.49 10.00
C ALA A 28 -11.20 0.27 10.67
N LYS A 29 -11.65 -0.96 10.34
CA LYS A 29 -11.07 -2.20 10.84
C LYS A 29 -9.64 -2.41 10.36
N ASN A 30 -9.36 -2.14 9.08
CA ASN A 30 -8.00 -2.20 8.54
C ASN A 30 -7.07 -1.21 9.25
N LEU A 31 -7.44 0.06 9.38
CA LEU A 31 -6.64 1.05 10.07
C LEU A 31 -6.42 0.69 11.55
N GLN A 32 -7.42 0.12 12.21
CA GLN A 32 -7.28 -0.40 13.58
C GLN A 32 -6.32 -1.59 13.64
N ALA A 33 -6.41 -2.54 12.71
CA ALA A 33 -5.53 -3.70 12.58
C ALA A 33 -4.07 -3.28 12.35
N ARG A 34 -3.84 -2.27 11.52
CA ARG A 34 -2.51 -1.68 11.29
C ARG A 34 -1.92 -0.99 12.51
N GLY A 35 -2.70 -0.76 13.57
CA GLY A 35 -2.22 -0.17 14.84
C GLY A 35 -3.02 1.05 15.32
N GLY A 36 -3.97 1.51 14.54
CA GLY A 36 -4.83 2.67 14.80
C GLY A 36 -4.29 3.97 14.18
N VAL A 37 -5.23 4.83 13.77
CA VAL A 37 -4.94 6.07 13.04
C VAL A 37 -3.95 6.98 13.78
N GLU A 38 -4.06 7.08 15.10
CA GLU A 38 -3.17 7.94 15.91
C GLU A 38 -1.71 7.51 15.81
N LYS A 39 -1.43 6.19 15.89
CA LYS A 39 -0.07 5.66 15.80
C LYS A 39 0.48 5.76 14.37
N ILE A 40 -0.36 5.51 13.37
CA ILE A 40 0.00 5.68 11.96
C ILE A 40 0.41 7.14 11.72
N LYS A 41 -0.38 8.10 12.17
CA LYS A 41 -0.09 9.54 12.03
C LYS A 41 1.08 10.03 12.86
N ALA A 42 1.46 9.33 13.92
CA ALA A 42 2.64 9.65 14.73
C ALA A 42 3.96 9.26 14.05
N VAL A 43 3.92 8.50 12.95
CA VAL A 43 5.11 8.18 12.16
C VAL A 43 5.47 9.38 11.28
N ASN A 44 6.56 10.06 11.60
CA ASN A 44 7.06 11.22 10.83
C ASN A 44 8.11 10.83 9.80
N THR A 45 8.88 9.79 10.10
CA THR A 45 9.83 9.18 9.16
C THR A 45 9.72 7.66 9.25
N LEU A 46 9.88 7.01 8.12
CA LEU A 46 9.90 5.56 8.00
C LEU A 46 11.12 5.17 7.16
N LYS A 47 11.92 4.26 7.69
CA LYS A 47 13.00 3.62 6.95
C LYS A 47 12.74 2.12 6.91
N MET A 48 12.74 1.57 5.71
CA MET A 48 12.61 0.15 5.44
C MET A 48 13.83 -0.32 4.65
N SER A 49 14.41 -1.46 4.99
CA SER A 49 15.55 -2.01 4.25
C SER A 49 15.55 -3.53 4.30
N GLY A 50 16.19 -4.13 3.31
CA GLY A 50 16.24 -5.57 3.19
C GLY A 50 16.82 -6.02 1.86
N LYS A 51 16.39 -7.18 1.42
CA LYS A 51 16.83 -7.83 0.19
C LYS A 51 15.67 -7.99 -0.77
N VAL A 52 16.00 -7.92 -2.05
CA VAL A 52 15.05 -8.24 -3.12
C VAL A 52 15.68 -9.20 -4.11
N TYR A 53 14.88 -10.15 -4.56
CA TYR A 53 15.23 -11.06 -5.63
C TYR A 53 14.42 -10.73 -6.88
N VAL A 54 15.11 -10.34 -7.95
CA VAL A 54 14.56 -10.00 -9.27
C VAL A 54 15.28 -10.80 -10.38
N GLY A 55 15.44 -12.14 -10.17
CA GLY A 55 16.34 -12.97 -10.96
C GLY A 55 17.80 -12.93 -10.47
N ILE A 56 18.18 -11.86 -9.79
CA ILE A 56 19.45 -11.68 -9.07
C ILE A 56 19.15 -11.15 -7.66
N ASN A 57 20.06 -11.39 -6.72
CA ASN A 57 19.95 -10.80 -5.39
C ASN A 57 20.41 -9.33 -5.42
N ALA A 58 19.62 -8.47 -4.82
CA ALA A 58 19.90 -7.06 -4.63
C ALA A 58 19.59 -6.64 -3.20
N GLU A 59 20.12 -5.50 -2.78
CA GLU A 59 19.74 -4.83 -1.55
C GLU A 59 18.83 -3.66 -1.90
N PHE A 60 17.85 -3.39 -1.05
CA PHE A 60 17.02 -2.20 -1.19
C PHE A 60 16.92 -1.44 0.12
N SER A 61 16.73 -0.14 0.03
CA SER A 61 16.25 0.68 1.13
C SER A 61 15.24 1.70 0.63
N GLN A 62 14.28 2.01 1.48
CA GLN A 62 13.28 3.04 1.26
C GLN A 62 13.22 3.93 2.50
N GLU A 63 13.39 5.21 2.31
CA GLU A 63 13.24 6.23 3.35
C GLU A 63 12.10 7.17 2.96
N GLN A 64 11.16 7.36 3.90
CA GLN A 64 10.03 8.27 3.74
C GLN A 64 10.03 9.31 4.85
N LYS A 65 9.58 10.52 4.54
CA LYS A 65 9.41 11.61 5.51
C LYS A 65 8.16 12.41 5.19
N ARG A 66 7.41 12.81 6.22
CA ARG A 66 6.37 13.84 6.08
C ARG A 66 7.02 15.19 5.73
N ALA A 67 6.45 16.05 4.85
CA ALA A 67 5.25 15.83 4.06
C ALA A 67 5.58 15.27 2.67
N ASN A 68 5.33 13.96 2.50
CA ASN A 68 5.39 13.27 1.21
C ASN A 68 6.76 13.33 0.52
N MET A 69 7.83 13.04 1.26
CA MET A 69 9.17 12.84 0.70
C MET A 69 9.49 11.35 0.74
N ILE A 70 10.13 10.86 -0.32
CA ILE A 70 10.58 9.48 -0.42
C ILE A 70 11.91 9.38 -1.17
N ARG A 71 12.73 8.42 -0.75
CA ARG A 71 13.90 7.99 -1.49
C ARG A 71 13.98 6.47 -1.45
N GLN A 72 14.16 5.88 -2.61
CA GLN A 72 14.35 4.44 -2.81
C GLN A 72 15.74 4.21 -3.39
N ASN A 73 16.43 3.21 -2.85
CA ASN A 73 17.75 2.80 -3.33
C ASN A 73 17.70 1.31 -3.64
N PHE A 74 18.23 0.94 -4.79
CA PHE A 74 18.32 -0.43 -5.24
C PHE A 74 19.78 -0.72 -5.62
N THR A 75 20.43 -1.66 -4.92
CA THR A 75 21.86 -1.91 -5.04
C THR A 75 22.14 -3.32 -5.54
N VAL A 76 22.85 -3.43 -6.65
CA VAL A 76 23.37 -4.68 -7.22
C VAL A 76 24.85 -4.54 -7.48
N GLN A 77 25.66 -5.45 -6.95
CA GLN A 77 27.11 -5.51 -7.18
C GLN A 77 27.84 -4.17 -6.94
N GLY A 78 27.39 -3.42 -5.93
CA GLY A 78 27.98 -2.13 -5.54
C GLY A 78 27.55 -0.94 -6.40
N MET A 79 26.69 -1.12 -7.39
CA MET A 79 26.03 -0.04 -8.11
C MET A 79 24.65 0.21 -7.53
N THR A 80 24.32 1.47 -7.24
CA THR A 80 23.06 1.85 -6.64
C THR A 80 22.24 2.72 -7.59
N GLU A 81 21.05 2.23 -7.98
CA GLU A 81 20.01 3.04 -8.56
C GLU A 81 19.29 3.80 -7.44
N ILE A 82 18.96 5.04 -7.71
CA ILE A 82 18.28 5.91 -6.76
C ILE A 82 17.09 6.55 -7.44
N GLU A 83 15.93 6.48 -6.82
CA GLU A 83 14.76 7.26 -7.16
C GLU A 83 14.31 8.04 -5.93
N ALA A 84 13.99 9.33 -6.09
CA ALA A 84 13.56 10.15 -4.98
C ALA A 84 12.58 11.24 -5.39
N TYR A 85 11.77 11.65 -4.42
CA TYR A 85 10.83 12.75 -4.52
C TYR A 85 10.93 13.60 -3.25
N ASP A 86 11.14 14.91 -3.40
CA ASP A 86 11.36 15.84 -2.29
C ASP A 86 10.08 16.59 -1.85
N GLY A 87 8.92 16.12 -2.31
CA GLY A 87 7.63 16.79 -2.11
C GLY A 87 7.23 17.70 -3.28
N SER A 88 8.12 17.95 -4.24
CA SER A 88 7.87 18.77 -5.42
C SER A 88 8.53 18.25 -6.69
N VAL A 89 9.75 17.76 -6.61
CA VAL A 89 10.57 17.29 -7.73
C VAL A 89 10.95 15.83 -7.53
N GLY A 90 10.64 15.00 -8.53
CA GLY A 90 11.15 13.63 -8.62
C GLY A 90 12.41 13.58 -9.47
N TRP A 91 13.36 12.74 -9.06
CA TRP A 91 14.61 12.55 -9.77
C TRP A 91 15.13 11.12 -9.62
N LYS A 92 15.99 10.70 -10.54
CA LYS A 92 16.64 9.40 -10.49
C LYS A 92 18.11 9.46 -10.89
N ILE A 93 18.87 8.46 -10.43
CA ILE A 93 20.19 8.07 -10.93
C ILE A 93 20.09 6.61 -11.33
N SER A 94 20.35 6.27 -12.60
CA SER A 94 20.24 4.91 -13.13
C SER A 94 21.58 4.43 -13.71
N PRO A 95 22.53 3.98 -12.87
CA PRO A 95 23.84 3.54 -13.32
C PRO A 95 23.76 2.29 -14.19
N PHE A 96 22.72 1.47 -14.05
CA PHE A 96 22.48 0.29 -14.88
C PHE A 96 22.13 0.65 -16.33
N GLU A 97 21.60 1.86 -16.55
CA GLU A 97 21.36 2.43 -17.87
C GLU A 97 22.53 3.30 -18.38
N GLY A 98 23.67 3.29 -17.68
CA GLY A 98 24.83 4.12 -17.98
C GLY A 98 24.69 5.58 -17.52
N ARG A 99 23.62 5.95 -16.82
CA ARG A 99 23.32 7.30 -16.36
C ARG A 99 23.81 7.48 -14.93
N LYS A 100 24.91 8.22 -14.77
CA LYS A 100 25.58 8.43 -13.47
C LYS A 100 25.20 9.75 -12.80
N ASP A 101 24.63 10.68 -13.56
CA ASP A 101 24.15 11.96 -13.05
C ASP A 101 22.65 11.89 -12.76
N ALA A 102 22.18 12.73 -11.83
CA ALA A 102 20.78 12.80 -11.50
C ALA A 102 19.97 13.44 -12.65
N GLU A 103 18.86 12.84 -12.98
CA GLU A 103 17.92 13.32 -14.01
C GLU A 103 16.54 13.52 -13.38
N MET A 104 15.81 14.55 -13.81
CA MET A 104 14.44 14.77 -13.38
C MET A 104 13.52 13.70 -13.96
N LEU A 105 12.60 13.22 -13.15
CA LEU A 105 11.54 12.32 -13.59
C LEU A 105 10.40 13.11 -14.23
N GLY A 106 9.80 12.54 -15.28
CA GLY A 106 8.55 13.03 -15.84
C GLY A 106 7.36 12.70 -14.94
N GLU A 107 6.22 13.32 -15.22
CA GLU A 107 4.99 13.16 -14.42
C GLU A 107 4.56 11.68 -14.28
N ASP A 108 4.55 10.94 -15.38
CA ASP A 108 4.19 9.52 -15.39
C ASP A 108 5.16 8.65 -14.56
N ASP A 109 6.47 8.96 -14.62
CA ASP A 109 7.49 8.22 -13.91
C ASP A 109 7.49 8.54 -12.40
N MET A 110 7.02 9.74 -12.00
CA MET A 110 6.87 10.14 -10.60
C MET A 110 5.64 9.52 -9.91
N ARG A 111 4.64 9.03 -10.64
CA ARG A 111 3.35 8.61 -10.09
C ARG A 111 3.47 7.68 -8.88
N ASN A 112 4.25 6.62 -9.02
CA ASN A 112 4.44 5.66 -7.93
C ASN A 112 5.17 6.30 -6.76
N LEU A 113 6.23 7.07 -7.01
CA LEU A 113 6.97 7.75 -5.93
C LEU A 113 6.09 8.71 -5.13
N VAL A 114 5.22 9.47 -5.79
CA VAL A 114 4.28 10.40 -5.13
C VAL A 114 3.28 9.65 -4.28
N GLU A 115 2.77 8.51 -4.75
CA GLU A 115 1.85 7.67 -4.00
C GLU A 115 2.56 6.99 -2.82
N ASP A 116 3.72 6.39 -3.07
CA ASP A 116 4.51 5.71 -2.05
C ASP A 116 5.07 6.68 -0.99
N ALA A 117 5.21 7.97 -1.30
CA ALA A 117 5.61 9.00 -0.34
C ALA A 117 4.59 9.25 0.78
N ASP A 118 3.34 8.82 0.59
CA ASP A 118 2.28 8.92 1.60
C ASP A 118 2.42 7.81 2.66
N ILE A 119 3.10 8.11 3.76
CA ILE A 119 3.34 7.16 4.86
C ILE A 119 2.05 6.54 5.40
N ASP A 120 0.95 7.28 5.40
CA ASP A 120 -0.34 6.81 5.93
C ASP A 120 -1.04 5.82 4.99
N GLY A 121 -0.73 5.92 3.70
CA GLY A 121 -1.35 5.18 2.63
C GLY A 121 -2.74 5.70 2.23
N PRO A 122 -3.29 5.23 1.10
CA PRO A 122 -4.51 5.77 0.49
C PRO A 122 -5.78 5.62 1.32
N LEU A 123 -5.84 4.65 2.26
CA LEU A 123 -7.02 4.40 3.08
C LEU A 123 -7.16 5.36 4.27
N ALA A 124 -6.04 5.82 4.83
CA ALA A 124 -6.08 6.78 5.94
C ALA A 124 -6.52 8.16 5.42
N ASP A 125 -7.54 8.74 6.05
CA ASP A 125 -8.14 10.02 5.65
C ASP A 125 -8.53 10.08 4.16
N TYR A 126 -8.96 8.96 3.59
CA TYR A 126 -9.20 8.80 2.16
C TYR A 126 -10.10 9.89 1.57
N GLN A 127 -11.15 10.30 2.28
CA GLN A 127 -12.06 11.37 1.84
C GLN A 127 -11.35 12.73 1.75
N ALA A 128 -10.53 13.07 2.77
CA ALA A 128 -9.77 14.32 2.79
C ALA A 128 -8.69 14.35 1.69
N LYS A 129 -8.13 13.18 1.34
CA LYS A 129 -7.21 13.02 0.21
C LYS A 129 -7.91 13.10 -1.16
N GLY A 130 -9.25 13.09 -1.18
CA GLY A 130 -10.05 13.09 -2.41
C GLY A 130 -10.21 11.70 -3.04
N ASN A 131 -9.88 10.65 -2.30
CA ASN A 131 -10.06 9.26 -2.73
C ASN A 131 -11.50 8.81 -2.46
N LYS A 132 -11.94 7.80 -3.22
CA LYS A 132 -13.24 7.12 -3.02
C LYS A 132 -12.99 5.66 -2.73
N VAL A 133 -13.74 5.09 -1.79
CA VAL A 133 -13.64 3.68 -1.42
C VAL A 133 -15.00 3.01 -1.63
N GLU A 134 -14.98 1.85 -2.29
CA GLU A 134 -16.14 1.01 -2.56
C GLU A 134 -15.85 -0.40 -2.05
N TYR A 135 -16.79 -1.02 -1.34
CA TYR A 135 -16.72 -2.43 -1.00
C TYR A 135 -17.32 -3.27 -2.14
N LEU A 136 -16.54 -4.17 -2.70
CA LEU A 136 -16.95 -5.00 -3.84
C LEU A 136 -17.42 -6.41 -3.44
N GLY A 137 -17.50 -6.71 -2.13
CA GLY A 137 -17.79 -8.07 -1.65
C GLY A 137 -16.51 -8.86 -1.36
N HIS A 138 -16.63 -10.16 -1.44
CA HIS A 138 -15.53 -11.10 -1.23
C HIS A 138 -14.88 -11.48 -2.56
N ASP A 139 -13.59 -11.82 -2.49
CA ASP A 139 -12.84 -12.40 -3.60
C ASP A 139 -11.80 -13.38 -3.04
N LEU A 140 -11.15 -14.17 -3.87
CA LEU A 140 -10.17 -15.15 -3.44
C LEU A 140 -8.74 -14.67 -3.69
N VAL A 141 -7.88 -14.86 -2.70
CA VAL A 141 -6.42 -14.69 -2.83
C VAL A 141 -5.78 -16.03 -2.51
N ASP A 142 -5.15 -16.67 -3.50
CA ASP A 142 -4.55 -18.00 -3.41
C ASP A 142 -5.50 -19.10 -2.88
N GLY A 143 -6.82 -18.91 -3.08
CA GLY A 143 -7.86 -19.84 -2.65
C GLY A 143 -8.50 -19.51 -1.31
N ASP A 144 -7.95 -18.56 -0.56
CA ASP A 144 -8.49 -18.07 0.71
C ASP A 144 -9.40 -16.86 0.48
N ASP A 145 -10.46 -16.74 1.31
CA ASP A 145 -11.43 -15.64 1.24
C ASP A 145 -10.81 -14.31 1.69
N ALA A 146 -11.17 -13.23 1.03
CA ALA A 146 -10.73 -11.88 1.36
C ALA A 146 -11.83 -10.84 1.12
N TYR A 147 -11.89 -9.78 1.94
CA TYR A 147 -12.70 -8.61 1.65
C TYR A 147 -12.03 -7.77 0.57
N LYS A 148 -12.77 -7.45 -0.49
CA LYS A 148 -12.26 -6.64 -1.60
C LYS A 148 -12.77 -5.21 -1.54
N LEU A 149 -11.85 -4.25 -1.36
CA LEU A 149 -12.11 -2.83 -1.48
C LEU A 149 -11.54 -2.29 -2.80
N LYS A 150 -12.27 -1.41 -3.45
CA LYS A 150 -11.78 -0.62 -4.58
C LYS A 150 -11.57 0.82 -4.11
N VAL A 151 -10.36 1.33 -4.27
CA VAL A 151 -9.98 2.71 -3.97
C VAL A 151 -9.70 3.43 -5.28
N THR A 152 -10.51 4.43 -5.61
CA THR A 152 -10.23 5.33 -6.71
C THR A 152 -9.49 6.54 -6.15
N LEU A 153 -8.23 6.71 -6.54
CA LEU A 153 -7.38 7.80 -6.11
C LEU A 153 -7.78 9.12 -6.78
N LYS A 154 -7.40 10.24 -6.18
CA LYS A 154 -7.68 11.58 -6.72
C LYS A 154 -7.16 11.79 -8.16
N ASN A 155 -6.03 11.14 -8.51
CA ASN A 155 -5.43 11.20 -9.84
C ASN A 155 -6.11 10.29 -10.87
N GLY A 156 -7.13 9.51 -10.45
CA GLY A 156 -7.88 8.57 -11.29
C GLY A 156 -7.33 7.14 -11.31
N ASP A 157 -6.18 6.88 -10.71
CA ASP A 157 -5.67 5.52 -10.55
C ASP A 157 -6.58 4.70 -9.63
N VAL A 158 -6.60 3.39 -9.81
CA VAL A 158 -7.44 2.49 -9.01
C VAL A 158 -6.56 1.49 -8.30
N VAL A 159 -6.78 1.34 -6.99
CA VAL A 159 -6.13 0.31 -6.18
C VAL A 159 -7.20 -0.59 -5.57
N TYR A 160 -7.08 -1.90 -5.77
CA TYR A 160 -7.88 -2.89 -5.09
C TYR A 160 -7.10 -3.41 -3.89
N TYR A 161 -7.72 -3.37 -2.72
CA TYR A 161 -7.20 -3.92 -1.48
C TYR A 161 -7.94 -5.21 -1.15
N TYR A 162 -7.20 -6.25 -0.84
CA TYR A 162 -7.72 -7.52 -0.36
C TYR A 162 -7.32 -7.66 1.11
N LEU A 163 -8.33 -7.66 1.99
CA LEU A 163 -8.13 -7.72 3.42
C LEU A 163 -8.46 -9.12 3.93
N ASP A 164 -7.56 -9.66 4.73
CA ASP A 164 -7.76 -10.93 5.44
C ASP A 164 -8.97 -10.83 6.39
N PRO A 165 -9.92 -11.77 6.38
CA PRO A 165 -11.16 -11.67 7.15
C PRO A 165 -10.96 -11.72 8.65
N ASP A 166 -9.89 -12.34 9.14
CA ASP A 166 -9.61 -12.53 10.56
C ASP A 166 -8.81 -11.35 11.13
N THR A 167 -7.82 -10.88 10.40
CA THR A 167 -6.88 -9.84 10.86
C THR A 167 -7.18 -8.46 10.33
N TYR A 168 -7.91 -8.32 9.23
CA TYR A 168 -8.15 -7.09 8.45
C TYR A 168 -6.89 -6.42 7.90
N LEU A 169 -5.73 -7.10 7.95
CA LEU A 169 -4.52 -6.63 7.29
C LEU A 169 -4.61 -6.90 5.79
N GLU A 170 -3.88 -6.11 5.01
CA GLU A 170 -3.78 -6.29 3.57
C GLU A 170 -2.99 -7.57 3.27
N ILE A 171 -3.53 -8.47 2.46
CA ILE A 171 -2.83 -9.66 1.97
C ILE A 171 -2.45 -9.53 0.51
N LYS A 172 -3.17 -8.69 -0.23
CA LYS A 172 -2.89 -8.38 -1.63
C LYS A 172 -3.33 -6.97 -1.97
N THR A 173 -2.60 -6.30 -2.86
CA THR A 173 -3.09 -5.13 -3.59
C THR A 173 -2.97 -5.35 -5.09
N GLU A 174 -3.88 -4.74 -5.85
CA GLU A 174 -3.77 -4.65 -7.31
C GLU A 174 -3.94 -3.18 -7.70
N LYS A 175 -3.08 -2.68 -8.58
CA LYS A 175 -3.12 -1.30 -9.04
C LYS A 175 -3.35 -1.24 -10.54
N GLN A 176 -4.24 -0.33 -10.95
CA GLN A 176 -4.48 0.01 -12.36
C GLN A 176 -4.15 1.48 -12.58
N GLN A 177 -3.23 1.75 -13.48
CA GLN A 177 -2.77 3.10 -13.82
C GLN A 177 -2.85 3.31 -15.33
N PHE A 178 -3.26 4.50 -15.75
CA PHE A 178 -3.22 4.89 -17.15
C PHE A 178 -1.93 5.67 -17.41
N ILE A 179 -0.94 5.00 -18.03
CA ILE A 179 0.40 5.54 -18.25
C ILE A 179 0.71 5.49 -19.75
N ARG A 180 1.12 6.62 -20.32
CA ARG A 180 1.54 6.71 -21.74
C ARG A 180 0.53 6.09 -22.71
N GLY A 181 -0.77 6.33 -22.47
CA GLY A 181 -1.85 5.87 -23.36
C GLY A 181 -2.28 4.42 -23.19
N SER A 182 -1.78 3.70 -22.20
CA SER A 182 -2.16 2.32 -21.90
C SER A 182 -2.43 2.08 -20.42
N VAL A 183 -3.31 1.11 -20.13
CA VAL A 183 -3.52 0.64 -18.76
C VAL A 183 -2.33 -0.24 -18.36
N ARG A 184 -1.74 0.06 -17.21
CA ARG A 184 -0.74 -0.75 -16.55
C ARG A 184 -1.37 -1.37 -15.32
N GLU A 185 -1.21 -2.67 -15.15
CA GLU A 185 -1.70 -3.39 -13.99
C GLU A 185 -0.54 -4.04 -13.26
N SER A 186 -0.45 -3.79 -11.97
CA SER A 186 0.51 -4.43 -11.07
C SER A 186 -0.21 -5.06 -9.89
N GLU A 187 0.46 -5.97 -9.22
CA GLU A 187 -0.03 -6.60 -7.99
C GLU A 187 1.10 -6.76 -6.98
N GLU A 188 0.71 -6.75 -5.71
CA GLU A 188 1.59 -7.05 -4.60
C GLU A 188 0.91 -8.04 -3.65
N LEU A 189 1.64 -9.06 -3.22
CA LEU A 189 1.27 -9.95 -2.14
C LEU A 189 2.03 -9.54 -0.88
N LEU A 190 1.33 -9.38 0.23
CA LEU A 190 1.84 -8.82 1.46
C LEU A 190 1.74 -9.84 2.59
N GLY A 191 2.79 -10.02 3.38
CA GLY A 191 2.78 -10.99 4.45
C GLY A 191 3.82 -10.76 5.53
N SER A 192 3.91 -11.73 6.47
CA SER A 192 4.87 -11.72 7.56
C SER A 192 4.85 -10.44 8.40
N TYR A 193 3.66 -9.91 8.68
CA TYR A 193 3.47 -8.65 9.40
C TYR A 193 4.12 -8.66 10.78
N LYS A 194 4.86 -7.58 11.07
CA LYS A 194 5.46 -7.35 12.40
C LYS A 194 5.15 -5.94 12.88
N GLN A 195 5.02 -5.80 14.19
CA GLN A 195 4.73 -4.51 14.81
C GLN A 195 6.01 -3.74 15.12
N VAL A 196 6.07 -2.48 14.67
CA VAL A 196 7.14 -1.53 14.99
C VAL A 196 6.48 -0.25 15.52
N SER A 197 6.82 0.15 16.74
CA SER A 197 6.23 1.32 17.44
C SER A 197 4.70 1.33 17.44
N GLY A 198 4.09 0.15 17.48
CA GLY A 198 2.64 -0.02 17.53
C GLY A 198 1.93 0.00 16.17
N VAL A 199 2.65 0.12 15.05
CA VAL A 199 2.13 -0.01 13.68
C VAL A 199 2.63 -1.30 13.06
N TYR A 200 1.76 -2.02 12.35
CA TYR A 200 2.11 -3.24 11.63
C TYR A 200 2.59 -2.93 10.22
N TYR A 201 3.72 -3.54 9.84
CA TYR A 201 4.35 -3.46 8.52
C TYR A 201 4.56 -4.86 7.96
N PRO A 202 4.39 -5.08 6.63
CA PRO A 202 4.72 -6.35 5.99
C PRO A 202 6.25 -6.54 5.96
N TYR A 203 6.70 -7.76 6.22
CA TYR A 203 8.12 -8.14 6.13
C TYR A 203 8.40 -9.07 4.94
N SER A 204 7.37 -9.46 4.20
CA SER A 204 7.45 -10.14 2.93
C SER A 204 6.55 -9.44 1.93
N ILE A 205 7.08 -9.08 0.77
CA ILE A 205 6.33 -8.45 -0.32
C ILE A 205 6.76 -9.15 -1.61
N GLU A 206 5.76 -9.61 -2.38
CA GLU A 206 6.00 -10.06 -3.75
C GLU A 206 5.28 -9.11 -4.69
N ALA A 207 6.01 -8.43 -5.57
CA ALA A 207 5.49 -7.35 -6.42
C ALA A 207 5.83 -7.59 -7.89
N GLY A 208 4.87 -7.34 -8.78
CA GLY A 208 5.09 -7.52 -10.20
C GLY A 208 3.91 -7.07 -11.07
N THR A 209 4.03 -7.36 -12.36
CA THR A 209 2.91 -7.17 -13.28
C THR A 209 1.82 -8.20 -12.95
N LYS A 210 0.58 -7.73 -12.84
CA LYS A 210 -0.57 -8.59 -12.52
C LYS A 210 -0.66 -9.78 -13.46
N GLY A 211 -0.76 -10.98 -12.87
CA GLY A 211 -0.87 -12.24 -13.60
C GLY A 211 0.41 -12.70 -14.30
N SER A 212 1.54 -12.00 -14.12
CA SER A 212 2.84 -12.53 -14.55
C SER A 212 3.36 -13.50 -13.49
N GLY A 213 4.06 -14.53 -13.86
CA GLY A 213 4.73 -15.41 -12.88
C GLY A 213 6.04 -14.82 -12.33
N ASP A 214 6.47 -13.69 -12.84
CA ASP A 214 7.76 -13.07 -12.51
C ASP A 214 7.56 -11.90 -11.54
N HIS A 215 7.55 -12.22 -10.24
CA HIS A 215 7.47 -11.21 -9.18
C HIS A 215 8.83 -10.98 -8.53
N ALA A 216 9.13 -9.72 -8.25
CA ALA A 216 10.20 -9.33 -7.35
C ALA A 216 9.82 -9.75 -5.93
N ARG A 217 10.70 -10.44 -5.22
CA ARG A 217 10.47 -10.90 -3.84
C ARG A 217 11.32 -10.10 -2.88
N TYR A 218 10.65 -9.29 -2.06
CA TYR A 218 11.27 -8.48 -1.03
C TYR A 218 11.20 -9.20 0.31
N THR A 219 12.33 -9.28 0.98
CA THR A 219 12.45 -9.70 2.39
C THR A 219 12.92 -8.50 3.17
N ILE A 220 12.06 -7.99 4.07
CA ILE A 220 12.36 -6.85 4.90
C ILE A 220 13.18 -7.32 6.10
N ASP A 221 14.39 -6.78 6.24
CA ASP A 221 15.27 -7.09 7.37
C ASP A 221 15.02 -6.11 8.53
N SER A 222 14.73 -4.84 8.21
CA SER A 222 14.58 -3.77 9.21
C SER A 222 13.51 -2.77 8.81
N VAL A 223 12.69 -2.39 9.80
CA VAL A 223 11.80 -1.23 9.76
C VAL A 223 12.10 -0.35 10.96
N VAL A 224 12.38 0.93 10.73
CA VAL A 224 12.67 1.92 11.77
C VAL A 224 11.82 3.16 11.52
N VAL A 225 11.20 3.69 12.58
CA VAL A 225 10.35 4.88 12.50
C VAL A 225 10.91 6.02 13.36
N ASN A 226 10.57 7.24 12.97
CA ASN A 226 10.89 8.45 13.71
C ASN A 226 12.40 8.73 13.97
N THR A 227 13.25 8.17 13.10
CA THR A 227 14.67 8.56 13.06
C THR A 227 14.78 9.86 12.25
N PRO A 228 15.50 10.89 12.74
CA PRO A 228 15.68 12.12 12.00
C PRO A 228 16.31 11.89 10.62
N ILE A 229 15.71 12.48 9.59
CA ILE A 229 16.22 12.50 8.21
C ILE A 229 16.16 13.95 7.74
N GLU A 230 17.27 14.48 7.25
CA GLU A 230 17.35 15.85 6.73
C GLU A 230 16.65 15.96 5.37
N ASP A 231 15.95 17.04 5.10
CA ASP A 231 15.25 17.26 3.82
C ASP A 231 16.18 17.22 2.62
N SER A 232 17.45 17.61 2.81
CA SER A 232 18.49 17.56 1.78
C SER A 232 18.75 16.15 1.24
N TYR A 233 18.42 15.12 2.03
CA TYR A 233 18.58 13.70 1.64
C TYR A 233 17.67 13.32 0.46
N PHE A 234 16.53 13.98 0.33
CA PHE A 234 15.55 13.73 -0.72
C PHE A 234 15.76 14.60 -1.96
N LYS A 235 16.54 15.67 -1.84
CA LYS A 235 16.76 16.64 -2.92
C LYS A 235 17.68 16.10 -4.00
N MET A 236 17.38 16.50 -5.24
CA MET A 236 18.23 16.20 -6.38
C MET A 236 19.65 16.77 -6.14
N PRO A 237 20.71 15.95 -6.24
CA PRO A 237 22.07 16.43 -6.10
C PRO A 237 22.44 17.40 -7.24
N ALA A 238 23.27 18.38 -6.93
CA ALA A 238 23.79 19.26 -7.95
C ALA A 238 24.64 18.50 -8.98
N ALA A 239 24.52 18.88 -10.25
CA ALA A 239 25.35 18.29 -11.29
C ALA A 239 26.85 18.43 -10.94
N LYS A 240 27.59 17.33 -11.01
CA LYS A 240 29.04 17.39 -10.87
C LYS A 240 29.63 18.19 -12.04
N LYS A 241 30.33 19.28 -11.73
CA LYS A 241 31.06 20.09 -12.71
C LYS A 241 32.29 19.33 -13.22
#